data_7d87e331c17df85a8eecb210230b8f16
#
_entry.id   7d87e331c17df85a8eecb210230b8f16
#
_cell.length_a   1.000
_cell.length_b   1.000
_cell.length_c   1.000
_cell.angle_alpha   90.00
_cell.angle_beta   90.00
_cell.angle_gamma   90.00
#
_symmetry.space_group_name_H-M   'P 1'
#
loop_
_entity.id
_entity.type
_entity.pdbx_description
1 polymer ?
#
loop_
_entity_poly.entity_id
_entity_poly.type
_entity_poly.pdbx_seq_one_letter_code
_entity_poly.pdbx_strand_id
1 'polypeptide(L)'
;DIGPLRDVPAPDVMTSAQHMLWMLDEYETITGAKFPGLITGKPVGMGGSLGRTEATGYGVVYTLREALRELGIRPGDTRTSVQGFGNVAQYAIKLYQQLGGVVTCVSCWDQSEHRSIAYCRETGIDLAELLGITDHFGGIHQGRAKELGYSILDGDEWIAQDVDVLIPAAMENQIRGDNVGRISPRVRIIAEGANGPTTPEADAVLKERGIFVIPDFLANAGGVTCSYFEQVQCNMNYFWEKDEVLGKLDVTMTAAYLAVSALARKHDLTMRDAAYVISVNRVVEACRARGWI
;
A
#
# COMPACT_ATOMS: atom_id res chain seq x y z
N ASP A 1 -19.87 14.52 -12.85
CA ASP A 1 -20.08 15.71 -12.01
C ASP A 1 -18.83 16.06 -11.18
N ILE A 2 -17.67 16.23 -11.87
CA ILE A 2 -16.41 16.61 -11.23
C ILE A 2 -16.51 18.03 -10.67
N GLY A 3 -15.94 18.27 -9.49
CA GLY A 3 -15.87 19.59 -8.86
C GLY A 3 -15.30 19.52 -7.44
N PRO A 4 -14.70 20.61 -6.94
CA PRO A 4 -14.06 20.61 -5.61
C PRO A 4 -15.01 20.37 -4.43
N LEU A 5 -16.33 20.56 -4.67
CA LEU A 5 -17.41 20.29 -3.73
C LEU A 5 -18.31 19.13 -4.19
N ARG A 6 -17.85 18.32 -5.14
CA ARG A 6 -18.53 17.14 -5.70
C ARG A 6 -17.55 15.96 -5.72
N ASP A 7 -17.33 15.35 -6.90
CA ASP A 7 -16.40 14.26 -7.07
C ASP A 7 -14.98 14.80 -7.33
N VAL A 8 -14.04 14.45 -6.45
CA VAL A 8 -12.63 14.86 -6.52
C VAL A 8 -11.81 13.69 -7.07
N PRO A 9 -11.34 13.76 -8.33
CA PRO A 9 -10.53 12.70 -8.92
C PRO A 9 -9.13 12.59 -8.30
N ALA A 10 -8.52 11.44 -8.50
CA ALA A 10 -7.14 11.14 -8.12
C ALA A 10 -6.45 10.30 -9.20
N PRO A 11 -5.11 10.19 -9.22
CA PRO A 11 -4.41 9.32 -10.15
C PRO A 11 -4.70 7.85 -9.85
N ASP A 12 -4.78 7.05 -10.91
CA ASP A 12 -4.95 5.61 -10.89
C ASP A 12 -4.02 4.97 -11.92
N VAL A 13 -4.28 3.72 -12.30
CA VAL A 13 -3.46 2.94 -13.22
C VAL A 13 -3.11 3.75 -14.48
N MET A 14 -1.83 3.75 -14.86
CA MET A 14 -1.26 4.42 -16.04
C MET A 14 -1.45 5.93 -16.08
N THR A 15 -1.83 6.57 -14.98
CA THR A 15 -1.87 8.03 -14.85
C THR A 15 -0.76 8.56 -13.94
N SER A 16 -0.47 9.83 -14.06
CA SER A 16 0.60 10.50 -13.33
C SER A 16 0.15 11.88 -12.84
N ALA A 17 0.99 12.50 -12.02
CA ALA A 17 0.79 13.87 -11.54
C ALA A 17 0.61 14.87 -12.70
N GLN A 18 1.26 14.63 -13.84
CA GLN A 18 1.11 15.47 -15.03
C GLN A 18 -0.29 15.40 -15.64
N HIS A 19 -0.90 14.20 -15.68
CA HIS A 19 -2.29 14.08 -16.12
C HIS A 19 -3.26 14.83 -15.20
N MET A 20 -3.02 14.76 -13.90
CA MET A 20 -3.82 15.53 -12.93
C MET A 20 -3.71 17.03 -13.14
N LEU A 21 -2.51 17.52 -13.47
CA LEU A 21 -2.29 18.93 -13.77
C LEU A 21 -3.01 19.37 -15.04
N TRP A 22 -2.97 18.58 -16.12
CA TRP A 22 -3.70 18.89 -17.36
C TRP A 22 -5.21 18.94 -17.14
N MET A 23 -5.76 17.99 -16.35
CA MET A 23 -7.19 17.99 -16.03
C MET A 23 -7.59 19.23 -15.22
N LEU A 24 -6.76 19.64 -14.27
CA LEU A 24 -6.98 20.85 -13.48
C LEU A 24 -6.95 22.10 -14.37
N ASP A 25 -5.94 22.25 -15.21
CA ASP A 25 -5.76 23.40 -16.10
C ASP A 25 -6.94 23.57 -17.07
N GLU A 26 -7.38 22.47 -17.67
CA GLU A 26 -8.56 22.48 -18.55
C GLU A 26 -9.84 22.87 -17.81
N TYR A 27 -10.08 22.32 -16.62
CA TYR A 27 -11.24 22.66 -15.81
C TYR A 27 -11.25 24.14 -15.42
N GLU A 28 -10.10 24.68 -14.99
CA GLU A 28 -9.95 26.09 -14.64
C GLU A 28 -10.12 27.02 -15.85
N THR A 29 -9.68 26.58 -17.03
CA THR A 29 -9.88 27.30 -18.30
C THR A 29 -11.37 27.38 -18.67
N ILE A 30 -12.08 26.25 -18.60
CA ILE A 30 -13.52 26.19 -18.91
C ILE A 30 -14.35 27.03 -17.93
N THR A 31 -14.01 26.98 -16.64
CA THR A 31 -14.77 27.67 -15.59
C THR A 31 -14.38 29.13 -15.40
N GLY A 32 -13.20 29.53 -15.88
CA GLY A 32 -12.65 30.88 -15.70
C GLY A 32 -12.24 31.22 -14.26
N ALA A 33 -12.03 30.21 -13.40
CA ALA A 33 -11.71 30.40 -11.99
C ALA A 33 -10.71 29.35 -11.50
N LYS A 34 -10.05 29.60 -10.36
CA LYS A 34 -9.07 28.69 -9.76
C LYS A 34 -9.72 27.72 -8.77
N PHE A 35 -9.41 26.42 -8.93
CA PHE A 35 -9.96 25.35 -8.11
C PHE A 35 -8.88 24.36 -7.68
N PRO A 36 -7.90 24.77 -6.84
CA PRO A 36 -6.76 23.91 -6.50
C PRO A 36 -7.15 22.59 -5.82
N GLY A 37 -8.32 22.53 -5.18
CA GLY A 37 -8.88 21.32 -4.56
C GLY A 37 -9.73 20.43 -5.48
N LEU A 38 -9.76 20.72 -6.81
CA LEU A 38 -10.53 19.94 -7.77
C LEU A 38 -10.07 18.49 -7.85
N ILE A 39 -8.77 18.25 -7.79
CA ILE A 39 -8.13 16.98 -8.06
C ILE A 39 -6.94 16.80 -7.13
N THR A 40 -6.60 15.55 -6.78
CA THR A 40 -5.45 15.22 -5.96
C THR A 40 -4.36 14.48 -6.72
N GLY A 41 -3.16 14.38 -6.15
CA GLY A 41 -2.01 13.74 -6.82
C GLY A 41 -1.32 14.65 -7.83
N LYS A 42 -1.46 15.97 -7.68
CA LYS A 42 -0.76 16.98 -8.49
C LYS A 42 0.75 17.00 -8.22
N PRO A 43 1.57 17.55 -9.13
CA PRO A 43 2.97 17.85 -8.80
C PRO A 43 3.07 18.76 -7.57
N VAL A 44 4.05 18.50 -6.69
CA VAL A 44 4.23 19.27 -5.44
C VAL A 44 4.32 20.76 -5.69
N GLY A 45 5.10 21.22 -6.69
CA GLY A 45 5.21 22.63 -7.05
C GLY A 45 3.94 23.26 -7.62
N MET A 46 2.89 22.47 -7.88
CA MET A 46 1.60 22.89 -8.45
C MET A 46 0.42 22.55 -7.53
N GLY A 47 0.65 22.57 -6.23
CA GLY A 47 -0.37 22.33 -5.22
C GLY A 47 -0.55 20.87 -4.82
N GLY A 48 0.37 19.99 -5.18
CA GLY A 48 0.43 18.62 -4.65
C GLY A 48 0.95 18.58 -3.21
N SER A 49 0.58 17.58 -2.44
CA SER A 49 1.05 17.41 -1.07
C SER A 49 2.39 16.70 -1.00
N LEU A 50 3.30 17.21 -0.18
CA LEU A 50 4.46 16.44 0.28
C LEU A 50 3.99 15.16 0.97
N GLY A 51 4.78 14.07 0.88
CA GLY A 51 4.46 12.79 1.50
C GLY A 51 3.43 11.94 0.73
N ARG A 52 2.74 12.48 -0.30
CA ARG A 52 1.74 11.72 -1.08
C ARG A 52 2.36 10.50 -1.78
N THR A 53 3.58 10.65 -2.28
CA THR A 53 4.29 9.58 -3.00
C THR A 53 4.58 8.40 -2.09
N GLU A 54 4.96 8.64 -0.85
CA GLU A 54 5.29 7.64 0.15
C GLU A 54 4.05 7.00 0.79
N ALA A 55 2.93 7.71 0.77
CA ALA A 55 1.80 7.50 1.67
C ALA A 55 1.21 6.09 1.64
N THR A 56 1.08 5.47 0.46
CA THR A 56 0.49 4.13 0.37
C THR A 56 1.42 3.09 1.01
N GLY A 57 2.70 3.07 0.61
CA GLY A 57 3.68 2.16 1.18
C GLY A 57 3.89 2.36 2.68
N TYR A 58 3.90 3.61 3.14
CA TYR A 58 4.00 3.95 4.57
C TYR A 58 2.76 3.49 5.34
N GLY A 59 1.56 3.64 4.77
CA GLY A 59 0.32 3.14 5.35
C GLY A 59 0.35 1.64 5.61
N VAL A 60 0.85 0.86 4.63
CA VAL A 60 1.05 -0.59 4.79
C VAL A 60 1.95 -0.87 5.99
N VAL A 61 3.05 -0.14 6.14
CA VAL A 61 4.01 -0.38 7.22
C VAL A 61 3.49 0.12 8.58
N TYR A 62 2.74 1.21 8.64
CA TYR A 62 2.12 1.65 9.89
C TYR A 62 1.12 0.61 10.43
N THR A 63 0.30 0.05 9.56
CA THR A 63 -0.62 -1.03 9.97
C THR A 63 0.12 -2.33 10.31
N LEU A 64 1.15 -2.70 9.54
CA LEU A 64 2.01 -3.84 9.84
C LEU A 64 2.73 -3.68 11.19
N ARG A 65 3.24 -2.49 11.49
CA ARG A 65 3.87 -2.18 12.78
C ARG A 65 2.92 -2.44 13.96
N GLU A 66 1.68 -2.02 13.84
CA GLU A 66 0.69 -2.25 14.89
C GLU A 66 0.32 -3.73 15.02
N ALA A 67 0.20 -4.46 13.89
CA ALA A 67 -0.02 -5.91 13.91
C ALA A 67 1.15 -6.66 14.58
N LEU A 68 2.38 -6.30 14.26
CA LEU A 68 3.56 -6.87 14.91
C LEU A 68 3.57 -6.58 16.42
N ARG A 69 3.23 -5.35 16.82
CA ARG A 69 3.11 -4.97 18.23
C ARG A 69 2.05 -5.80 18.95
N GLU A 70 0.87 -6.00 18.34
CA GLU A 70 -0.21 -6.80 18.88
C GLU A 70 0.18 -8.27 19.06
N LEU A 71 0.97 -8.81 18.14
CA LEU A 71 1.49 -10.18 18.19
C LEU A 71 2.77 -10.33 19.06
N GLY A 72 3.28 -9.25 19.65
CA GLY A 72 4.50 -9.26 20.46
C GLY A 72 5.77 -9.54 19.66
N ILE A 73 5.79 -9.18 18.37
CA ILE A 73 6.92 -9.39 17.46
C ILE A 73 7.62 -8.06 17.19
N ARG A 74 8.94 -8.04 17.26
CA ARG A 74 9.72 -6.88 16.85
C ARG A 74 9.98 -6.92 15.33
N PRO A 75 9.92 -5.80 14.60
CA PRO A 75 10.25 -5.77 13.17
C PRO A 75 11.61 -6.41 12.85
N GLY A 76 12.64 -6.15 13.67
CA GLY A 76 13.99 -6.69 13.50
C GLY A 76 14.12 -8.21 13.63
N ASP A 77 13.13 -8.88 14.19
CA ASP A 77 13.09 -10.33 14.32
C ASP A 77 12.33 -11.00 13.16
N THR A 78 11.92 -10.23 12.15
CA THR A 78 11.11 -10.71 11.02
C THR A 78 11.84 -10.66 9.69
N ARG A 79 11.54 -11.63 8.84
CA ARG A 79 11.92 -11.67 7.42
C ARG A 79 10.67 -11.45 6.58
N THR A 80 10.80 -10.72 5.49
CA THR A 80 9.66 -10.30 4.66
C THR A 80 9.93 -10.56 3.18
N SER A 81 8.91 -11.03 2.48
CA SER A 81 8.89 -11.07 1.01
C SER A 81 7.83 -10.11 0.49
N VAL A 82 8.18 -9.36 -0.56
CA VAL A 82 7.33 -8.33 -1.16
C VAL A 82 7.06 -8.67 -2.61
N GLN A 83 5.80 -8.68 -3.01
CA GLN A 83 5.44 -8.75 -4.42
C GLN A 83 5.31 -7.34 -5.00
N GLY A 84 5.99 -7.11 -6.10
CA GLY A 84 6.05 -5.81 -6.75
C GLY A 84 7.30 -5.03 -6.38
N PHE A 85 7.71 -4.12 -7.28
CA PHE A 85 8.80 -3.16 -7.06
C PHE A 85 8.41 -1.77 -7.55
N GLY A 86 7.11 -1.50 -7.61
CA GLY A 86 6.54 -0.17 -7.87
C GLY A 86 6.55 0.73 -6.64
N ASN A 87 5.87 1.86 -6.75
CA ASN A 87 5.84 2.90 -5.72
C ASN A 87 5.46 2.37 -4.32
N VAL A 88 4.37 1.59 -4.22
CA VAL A 88 3.90 1.03 -2.93
C VAL A 88 4.96 0.14 -2.29
N ALA A 89 5.50 -0.80 -3.07
CA ALA A 89 6.51 -1.75 -2.60
C ALA A 89 7.80 -1.04 -2.15
N GLN A 90 8.34 -0.12 -2.98
CA GLN A 90 9.58 0.60 -2.66
C GLN A 90 9.46 1.39 -1.35
N TYR A 91 8.37 2.12 -1.14
CA TYR A 91 8.19 2.87 0.10
C TYR A 91 7.83 2.01 1.30
N ALA A 92 7.12 0.89 1.10
CA ALA A 92 6.92 -0.10 2.16
C ALA A 92 8.26 -0.71 2.60
N ILE A 93 9.10 -1.14 1.66
CA ILE A 93 10.45 -1.65 1.94
C ILE A 93 11.28 -0.61 2.71
N LYS A 94 11.31 0.63 2.19
CA LYS A 94 12.07 1.72 2.80
C LYS A 94 11.73 1.93 4.28
N LEU A 95 10.46 2.12 4.58
CA LEU A 95 10.02 2.37 5.95
C LEU A 95 10.20 1.14 6.84
N TYR A 96 9.92 -0.07 6.29
CA TYR A 96 10.07 -1.29 7.07
C TYR A 96 11.51 -1.56 7.47
N GLN A 97 12.46 -1.32 6.56
CA GLN A 97 13.89 -1.40 6.86
C GLN A 97 14.33 -0.34 7.89
N GLN A 98 13.78 0.86 7.85
CA GLN A 98 14.02 1.90 8.88
C GLN A 98 13.54 1.46 10.27
N LEU A 99 12.51 0.64 10.36
CA LEU A 99 12.03 0.04 11.61
C LEU A 99 12.84 -1.19 12.03
N GLY A 100 13.87 -1.56 11.27
CA GLY A 100 14.76 -2.70 11.52
C GLY A 100 14.29 -4.01 10.87
N GLY A 101 13.17 -4.04 10.15
CA GLY A 101 12.68 -5.23 9.45
C GLY A 101 13.62 -5.65 8.30
N VAL A 102 13.70 -6.95 8.04
CA VAL A 102 14.54 -7.50 6.97
C VAL A 102 13.68 -7.94 5.80
N VAL A 103 13.85 -7.31 4.65
CA VAL A 103 13.23 -7.76 3.39
C VAL A 103 14.21 -8.62 2.64
N THR A 104 13.86 -9.87 2.37
CA THR A 104 14.77 -10.86 1.77
C THR A 104 14.45 -11.18 0.31
N CYS A 105 13.25 -10.85 -0.15
CA CYS A 105 12.83 -11.09 -1.52
C CYS A 105 11.90 -9.99 -2.02
N VAL A 106 12.07 -9.59 -3.29
CA VAL A 106 11.12 -8.76 -4.03
C VAL A 106 10.87 -9.39 -5.39
N SER A 107 9.65 -9.24 -5.91
CA SER A 107 9.37 -9.64 -7.30
C SER A 107 8.90 -8.44 -8.10
N CYS A 108 9.26 -8.37 -9.37
CA CYS A 108 8.78 -7.33 -10.27
C CYS A 108 8.56 -7.89 -11.68
N TRP A 109 7.77 -7.15 -12.46
CA TRP A 109 7.56 -7.45 -13.87
C TRP A 109 8.80 -7.08 -14.68
N ASP A 110 9.25 -7.99 -15.52
CA ASP A 110 10.29 -7.76 -16.52
C ASP A 110 9.64 -7.56 -17.90
N GLN A 111 9.76 -6.34 -18.44
CA GLN A 111 9.13 -5.97 -19.69
C GLN A 111 9.76 -6.70 -20.90
N SER A 112 11.02 -7.09 -20.80
CA SER A 112 11.74 -7.77 -21.88
C SER A 112 11.39 -9.26 -21.96
N GLU A 113 11.17 -9.89 -20.81
CA GLU A 113 10.83 -11.30 -20.71
C GLU A 113 9.32 -11.56 -20.62
N HIS A 114 8.50 -10.51 -20.50
CA HIS A 114 7.04 -10.58 -20.33
C HIS A 114 6.59 -11.53 -19.20
N ARG A 115 7.34 -11.51 -18.10
CA ARG A 115 7.03 -12.29 -16.88
C ARG A 115 7.53 -11.59 -15.63
N SER A 116 7.02 -12.02 -14.49
CA SER A 116 7.56 -11.58 -13.20
C SER A 116 8.83 -12.36 -12.85
N ILE A 117 9.74 -11.69 -12.17
CA ILE A 117 11.02 -12.25 -11.70
C ILE A 117 11.19 -11.87 -10.23
N ALA A 118 11.64 -12.83 -9.41
CA ALA A 118 11.94 -12.61 -8.01
C ALA A 118 13.45 -12.48 -7.79
N TYR A 119 13.82 -11.51 -6.97
CA TYR A 119 15.20 -11.17 -6.58
C TYR A 119 15.32 -11.35 -5.09
N CYS A 120 16.09 -12.36 -4.67
CA CYS A 120 16.19 -12.74 -3.27
C CYS A 120 17.62 -12.70 -2.78
N ARG A 121 17.81 -12.25 -1.52
CA ARG A 121 19.09 -12.28 -0.82
C ARG A 121 18.86 -12.52 0.66
N GLU A 122 19.40 -13.61 1.20
CA GLU A 122 19.16 -14.03 2.58
C GLU A 122 19.57 -12.99 3.63
N THR A 123 20.64 -12.27 3.38
CA THR A 123 21.12 -11.19 4.27
C THR A 123 20.24 -9.94 4.24
N GLY A 124 19.22 -9.92 3.39
CA GLY A 124 18.35 -8.79 3.12
C GLY A 124 18.69 -8.10 1.80
N ILE A 125 17.68 -7.55 1.14
CA ILE A 125 17.88 -6.72 -0.04
C ILE A 125 18.39 -5.33 0.38
N ASP A 126 19.18 -4.71 -0.48
CA ASP A 126 19.49 -3.28 -0.39
C ASP A 126 18.60 -2.53 -1.40
N LEU A 127 17.72 -1.69 -0.88
CA LEU A 127 16.78 -0.94 -1.73
C LEU A 127 17.50 0.02 -2.68
N ALA A 128 18.59 0.65 -2.23
CA ALA A 128 19.34 1.61 -3.04
C ALA A 128 20.08 0.91 -4.19
N GLU A 129 20.67 -0.27 -3.94
CA GLU A 129 21.29 -1.11 -4.97
C GLU A 129 20.26 -1.47 -6.06
N LEU A 130 19.09 -1.98 -5.67
CA LEU A 130 18.06 -2.39 -6.62
C LEU A 130 17.51 -1.21 -7.41
N LEU A 131 17.26 -0.06 -6.77
CA LEU A 131 16.84 1.17 -7.45
C LEU A 131 17.89 1.65 -8.47
N GLY A 132 19.18 1.51 -8.16
CA GLY A 132 20.30 1.89 -9.04
C GLY A 132 20.41 1.04 -10.32
N ILE A 133 19.75 -0.12 -10.36
CA ILE A 133 19.73 -1.04 -11.51
C ILE A 133 18.31 -1.27 -12.06
N THR A 134 17.37 -0.42 -11.69
CA THR A 134 15.98 -0.45 -12.18
C THR A 134 15.83 0.45 -13.40
N ASP A 135 15.15 -0.03 -14.42
CA ASP A 135 14.82 0.74 -15.61
C ASP A 135 13.64 1.69 -15.37
N HIS A 136 13.32 2.51 -16.37
CA HIS A 136 12.22 3.47 -16.27
C HIS A 136 10.81 2.84 -16.26
N PHE A 137 10.68 1.53 -16.55
CA PHE A 137 9.45 0.77 -16.44
C PHE A 137 9.31 0.06 -15.07
N GLY A 138 10.34 0.14 -14.22
CA GLY A 138 10.37 -0.52 -12.92
C GLY A 138 10.95 -1.94 -12.93
N GLY A 139 11.49 -2.40 -14.07
CA GLY A 139 12.16 -3.68 -14.20
C GLY A 139 13.58 -3.64 -13.63
N ILE A 140 13.97 -4.65 -12.87
CA ILE A 140 15.32 -4.78 -12.29
C ILE A 140 16.22 -5.53 -13.27
N HIS A 141 17.40 -5.00 -13.54
CA HIS A 141 18.35 -5.59 -14.47
C HIS A 141 18.98 -6.87 -13.90
N GLN A 142 18.55 -8.04 -14.39
CA GLN A 142 18.90 -9.36 -13.87
C GLN A 142 20.42 -9.62 -13.78
N GLY A 143 21.17 -9.28 -14.86
CA GLY A 143 22.62 -9.50 -14.90
C GLY A 143 23.34 -8.75 -13.77
N ARG A 144 22.99 -7.47 -13.57
CA ARG A 144 23.55 -6.66 -12.50
C ARG A 144 23.10 -7.13 -11.10
N ALA A 145 21.85 -7.56 -10.96
CA ALA A 145 21.38 -8.13 -9.69
C ALA A 145 22.18 -9.39 -9.31
N LYS A 146 22.50 -10.27 -10.27
CA LYS A 146 23.39 -11.42 -10.03
C LYS A 146 24.80 -11.00 -9.58
N GLU A 147 25.37 -9.98 -10.22
CA GLU A 147 26.69 -9.44 -9.84
C GLU A 147 26.70 -8.88 -8.41
N LEU A 148 25.56 -8.33 -7.95
CA LEU A 148 25.34 -7.84 -6.59
C LEU A 148 24.99 -8.96 -5.58
N GLY A 149 24.97 -10.23 -6.02
CA GLY A 149 24.75 -11.38 -5.15
C GLY A 149 23.30 -11.74 -4.90
N TYR A 150 22.37 -11.25 -5.74
CA TYR A 150 20.96 -11.66 -5.68
C TYR A 150 20.74 -13.01 -6.39
N SER A 151 19.96 -13.88 -5.78
CA SER A 151 19.40 -15.06 -6.43
C SER A 151 18.22 -14.61 -7.30
N ILE A 152 18.18 -15.09 -8.53
CA ILE A 152 17.12 -14.78 -9.50
C ILE A 152 16.23 -16.02 -9.60
N LEU A 153 14.96 -15.87 -9.27
CA LEU A 153 13.96 -16.94 -9.25
C LEU A 153 12.77 -16.56 -10.15
N ASP A 154 11.88 -17.53 -10.39
CA ASP A 154 10.59 -17.25 -10.97
C ASP A 154 9.80 -16.24 -10.11
N GLY A 155 9.05 -15.35 -10.76
CA GLY A 155 8.36 -14.29 -10.07
C GLY A 155 7.38 -14.75 -9.00
N ASP A 156 6.77 -15.93 -9.21
CA ASP A 156 5.83 -16.52 -8.26
C ASP A 156 6.51 -17.14 -7.02
N GLU A 157 7.84 -17.22 -6.99
CA GLU A 157 8.57 -17.71 -5.81
C GLU A 157 8.54 -16.72 -4.62
N TRP A 158 8.09 -15.48 -4.82
CA TRP A 158 7.91 -14.54 -3.72
C TRP A 158 6.97 -15.07 -2.62
N ILE A 159 5.92 -15.83 -3.02
CA ILE A 159 4.92 -16.36 -2.09
C ILE A 159 5.42 -17.55 -1.27
N ALA A 160 6.41 -18.29 -1.83
CA ALA A 160 6.94 -19.51 -1.23
C ALA A 160 8.18 -19.29 -0.34
N GLN A 161 8.58 -18.02 -0.16
CA GLN A 161 9.74 -17.70 0.66
C GLN A 161 9.54 -18.08 2.13
N ASP A 162 10.59 -18.57 2.79
CA ASP A 162 10.55 -18.87 4.23
C ASP A 162 10.70 -17.60 5.07
N VAL A 163 9.60 -16.86 5.20
CA VAL A 163 9.54 -15.54 5.83
C VAL A 163 8.39 -15.45 6.83
N ASP A 164 8.42 -14.41 7.66
CA ASP A 164 7.40 -14.14 8.68
C ASP A 164 6.24 -13.28 8.13
N VAL A 165 6.55 -12.45 7.12
CA VAL A 165 5.62 -11.46 6.57
C VAL A 165 5.59 -11.53 5.04
N LEU A 166 4.41 -11.49 4.45
CA LEU A 166 4.19 -11.28 3.01
C LEU A 166 3.54 -9.91 2.78
N ILE A 167 4.02 -9.19 1.77
CA ILE A 167 3.43 -7.93 1.32
C ILE A 167 3.10 -8.02 -0.17
N PRO A 168 1.90 -8.46 -0.56
CA PRO A 168 1.44 -8.37 -1.94
C PRO A 168 1.17 -6.91 -2.30
N ALA A 169 2.02 -6.31 -3.16
CA ALA A 169 1.97 -4.89 -3.51
C ALA A 169 2.08 -4.65 -5.03
N ALA A 170 1.63 -5.60 -5.85
CA ALA A 170 1.63 -5.49 -7.30
C ALA A 170 0.21 -5.44 -7.88
N MET A 171 -0.49 -6.56 -7.92
CA MET A 171 -1.78 -6.70 -8.62
C MET A 171 -2.81 -7.44 -7.78
N GLU A 172 -4.04 -7.41 -8.24
CA GLU A 172 -5.15 -8.19 -7.72
C GLU A 172 -4.98 -9.70 -7.96
N ASN A 173 -5.67 -10.52 -7.17
CA ASN A 173 -5.75 -11.99 -7.32
C ASN A 173 -4.38 -12.70 -7.40
N GLN A 174 -3.43 -12.30 -6.57
CA GLN A 174 -2.11 -12.90 -6.53
C GLN A 174 -2.01 -14.08 -5.57
N ILE A 175 -2.75 -14.04 -4.47
CA ILE A 175 -2.89 -15.15 -3.52
C ILE A 175 -4.25 -15.82 -3.80
N ARG A 176 -4.21 -17.01 -4.37
CA ARG A 176 -5.38 -17.73 -4.88
C ARG A 176 -5.51 -19.12 -4.24
N GLY A 177 -6.67 -19.76 -4.40
CA GLY A 177 -6.90 -21.10 -3.91
C GLY A 177 -5.91 -22.15 -4.43
N ASP A 178 -5.39 -21.96 -5.64
CA ASP A 178 -4.42 -22.89 -6.27
C ASP A 178 -2.97 -22.69 -5.80
N ASN A 179 -2.62 -21.54 -5.23
CA ASN A 179 -1.24 -21.24 -4.81
C ASN A 179 -1.08 -20.93 -3.30
N VAL A 180 -2.16 -20.68 -2.57
CA VAL A 180 -2.12 -20.39 -1.12
C VAL A 180 -1.42 -21.48 -0.30
N GLY A 181 -1.46 -22.73 -0.78
CA GLY A 181 -0.74 -23.86 -0.18
C GLY A 181 0.79 -23.74 -0.25
N ARG A 182 1.34 -22.88 -1.14
CA ARG A 182 2.79 -22.65 -1.26
C ARG A 182 3.34 -21.72 -0.17
N ILE A 183 2.46 -20.97 0.52
CA ILE A 183 2.87 -20.05 1.60
C ILE A 183 3.52 -20.86 2.72
N SER A 184 4.76 -20.46 3.11
CA SER A 184 5.49 -21.11 4.19
C SER A 184 4.67 -21.15 5.49
N PRO A 185 4.74 -22.24 6.28
CA PRO A 185 4.13 -22.30 7.61
C PRO A 185 4.74 -21.27 8.59
N ARG A 186 5.87 -20.66 8.25
CA ARG A 186 6.49 -19.58 9.01
C ARG A 186 5.74 -18.26 8.87
N VAL A 187 5.00 -18.05 7.77
CA VAL A 187 4.28 -16.79 7.54
C VAL A 187 3.21 -16.60 8.61
N ARG A 188 3.28 -15.49 9.30
CA ARG A 188 2.36 -15.10 10.38
C ARG A 188 1.46 -13.93 9.99
N ILE A 189 1.94 -13.05 9.11
CA ILE A 189 1.24 -11.83 8.72
C ILE A 189 1.26 -11.68 7.19
N ILE A 190 0.13 -11.27 6.63
CA ILE A 190 0.02 -10.75 5.26
C ILE A 190 -0.50 -9.32 5.36
N ALA A 191 0.23 -8.34 4.80
CA ALA A 191 -0.18 -6.95 4.73
C ALA A 191 -0.45 -6.59 3.27
N GLU A 192 -1.72 -6.40 2.91
CA GLU A 192 -2.16 -6.22 1.53
C GLU A 192 -1.94 -4.79 1.04
N GLY A 193 -0.85 -4.59 0.28
CA GLY A 193 -0.52 -3.29 -0.34
C GLY A 193 -1.25 -3.03 -1.66
N ALA A 194 -1.51 -4.06 -2.45
CA ALA A 194 -2.34 -4.00 -3.66
C ALA A 194 -3.83 -4.06 -3.31
N ASN A 195 -4.69 -3.69 -4.25
CA ASN A 195 -6.14 -3.86 -4.11
C ASN A 195 -6.52 -5.31 -4.46
N GLY A 196 -7.32 -5.96 -3.60
CA GLY A 196 -7.84 -7.32 -3.82
C GLY A 196 -6.77 -8.37 -4.13
N PRO A 197 -5.59 -8.40 -3.47
CA PRO A 197 -4.52 -9.33 -3.85
C PRO A 197 -4.83 -10.78 -3.47
N THR A 198 -5.75 -10.99 -2.52
CA THR A 198 -6.15 -12.30 -2.01
C THR A 198 -7.57 -12.62 -2.42
N THR A 199 -7.78 -13.79 -3.05
CA THR A 199 -9.12 -14.23 -3.42
C THR A 199 -9.90 -14.75 -2.20
N PRO A 200 -11.25 -14.75 -2.23
CA PRO A 200 -12.06 -15.26 -1.12
C PRO A 200 -11.72 -16.71 -0.72
N GLU A 201 -11.42 -17.56 -1.70
CA GLU A 201 -11.05 -18.96 -1.45
C GLU A 201 -9.71 -19.05 -0.69
N ALA A 202 -8.75 -18.21 -1.07
CA ALA A 202 -7.47 -18.15 -0.37
C ALA A 202 -7.62 -17.55 1.04
N ASP A 203 -8.44 -16.51 1.20
CA ASP A 203 -8.70 -15.88 2.50
C ASP A 203 -9.27 -16.90 3.52
N ALA A 204 -10.16 -17.79 3.09
CA ALA A 204 -10.67 -18.87 3.91
C ALA A 204 -9.55 -19.81 4.40
N VAL A 205 -8.63 -20.20 3.51
CA VAL A 205 -7.49 -21.08 3.86
C VAL A 205 -6.52 -20.35 4.80
N LEU A 206 -6.27 -19.06 4.57
CA LEU A 206 -5.40 -18.25 5.45
C LEU A 206 -5.98 -18.16 6.87
N LYS A 207 -7.30 -17.97 6.97
CA LYS A 207 -8.03 -17.97 8.25
C LYS A 207 -7.88 -19.30 8.98
N GLU A 208 -8.09 -20.43 8.29
CA GLU A 208 -7.92 -21.80 8.87
C GLU A 208 -6.49 -22.03 9.35
N ARG A 209 -5.49 -21.47 8.65
CA ARG A 209 -4.08 -21.55 9.03
C ARG A 209 -3.68 -20.58 10.15
N GLY A 210 -4.58 -19.70 10.59
CA GLY A 210 -4.32 -18.70 11.61
C GLY A 210 -3.35 -17.59 11.16
N ILE A 211 -3.24 -17.34 9.85
CA ILE A 211 -2.41 -16.25 9.31
C ILE A 211 -3.17 -14.94 9.48
N PHE A 212 -2.51 -13.95 10.08
CA PHE A 212 -3.08 -12.63 10.32
C PHE A 212 -3.05 -11.81 9.04
N VAL A 213 -4.21 -11.51 8.45
CA VAL A 213 -4.32 -10.71 7.24
C VAL A 213 -4.75 -9.28 7.59
N ILE A 214 -3.94 -8.29 7.22
CA ILE A 214 -4.32 -6.88 7.25
C ILE A 214 -4.93 -6.57 5.87
N PRO A 215 -6.26 -6.33 5.79
CA PRO A 215 -6.94 -6.22 4.51
C PRO A 215 -6.50 -4.97 3.75
N ASP A 216 -6.58 -5.03 2.42
CA ASP A 216 -6.13 -4.04 1.46
C ASP A 216 -6.65 -2.62 1.76
N PHE A 217 -7.95 -2.44 1.85
CA PHE A 217 -8.57 -1.12 2.09
C PHE A 217 -8.30 -0.54 3.49
N LEU A 218 -7.64 -1.30 4.39
CA LEU A 218 -7.05 -0.79 5.62
C LEU A 218 -5.54 -0.53 5.42
N ALA A 219 -4.78 -1.51 4.92
CA ALA A 219 -3.33 -1.42 4.80
C ALA A 219 -2.89 -0.34 3.81
N ASN A 220 -3.51 -0.30 2.62
CA ASN A 220 -3.15 0.64 1.56
C ASN A 220 -3.85 2.02 1.63
N ALA A 221 -4.72 2.24 2.61
CA ALA A 221 -5.48 3.48 2.77
C ALA A 221 -4.62 4.74 2.98
N GLY A 222 -3.32 4.58 3.16
CA GLY A 222 -2.40 5.72 3.28
C GLY A 222 -2.44 6.65 2.08
N GLY A 223 -2.56 6.09 0.88
CA GLY A 223 -2.66 6.86 -0.36
C GLY A 223 -3.89 7.77 -0.40
N VAL A 224 -5.06 7.23 -0.15
CA VAL A 224 -6.33 8.00 -0.15
C VAL A 224 -6.37 8.98 1.02
N THR A 225 -5.82 8.63 2.18
CA THR A 225 -5.69 9.54 3.32
C THR A 225 -4.86 10.77 2.98
N CYS A 226 -3.71 10.58 2.33
CA CYS A 226 -2.89 11.71 1.87
C CYS A 226 -3.54 12.49 0.72
N SER A 227 -4.34 11.85 -0.14
CA SER A 227 -5.16 12.55 -1.13
C SER A 227 -6.16 13.50 -0.45
N TYR A 228 -6.82 13.04 0.61
CA TYR A 228 -7.67 13.92 1.42
C TYR A 228 -6.89 15.07 2.07
N PHE A 229 -5.69 14.81 2.59
CA PHE A 229 -4.84 15.86 3.14
C PHE A 229 -4.45 16.90 2.07
N GLU A 230 -4.16 16.49 0.83
CA GLU A 230 -3.89 17.37 -0.28
C GLU A 230 -5.09 18.28 -0.56
N GLN A 231 -6.29 17.71 -0.62
CA GLN A 231 -7.53 18.47 -0.80
C GLN A 231 -7.71 19.52 0.32
N VAL A 232 -7.51 19.11 1.58
CA VAL A 232 -7.60 20.04 2.73
C VAL A 232 -6.59 21.19 2.58
N GLN A 233 -5.34 20.90 2.28
CA GLN A 233 -4.28 21.90 2.10
C GLN A 233 -4.62 22.86 0.96
N CYS A 234 -5.11 22.36 -0.18
CA CYS A 234 -5.53 23.16 -1.31
C CYS A 234 -6.71 24.08 -0.97
N ASN A 235 -7.73 23.57 -0.27
CA ASN A 235 -8.90 24.35 0.11
C ASN A 235 -8.57 25.40 1.19
N MET A 236 -7.60 25.15 2.04
CA MET A 236 -7.10 26.10 3.05
C MET A 236 -6.08 27.09 2.47
N ASN A 237 -5.54 26.85 1.27
CA ASN A 237 -4.41 27.56 0.68
C ASN A 237 -3.20 27.63 1.63
N TYR A 238 -2.95 26.54 2.38
CA TYR A 238 -1.86 26.40 3.31
C TYR A 238 -1.30 24.97 3.24
N PHE A 239 0.00 24.83 2.96
CA PHE A 239 0.64 23.53 2.75
C PHE A 239 1.49 23.15 3.95
N TRP A 240 1.41 21.88 4.31
CA TRP A 240 2.13 21.28 5.41
C TRP A 240 3.49 20.77 4.97
N GLU A 241 4.45 20.78 5.89
CA GLU A 241 5.74 20.15 5.68
C GLU A 241 5.60 18.61 5.65
N LYS A 242 6.57 17.97 5.01
CA LYS A 242 6.54 16.51 4.80
C LYS A 242 6.36 15.71 6.09
N ASP A 243 7.11 16.07 7.13
CA ASP A 243 7.05 15.38 8.43
C ASP A 243 5.70 15.58 9.12
N GLU A 244 5.06 16.71 8.93
CA GLU A 244 3.71 16.96 9.42
C GLU A 244 2.69 16.08 8.71
N VAL A 245 2.76 15.98 7.37
CA VAL A 245 1.90 15.10 6.58
C VAL A 245 2.06 13.65 6.99
N LEU A 246 3.30 13.17 7.08
CA LEU A 246 3.60 11.77 7.45
C LEU A 246 3.24 11.46 8.90
N GLY A 247 3.41 12.41 9.82
CA GLY A 247 2.97 12.27 11.21
C GLY A 247 1.45 12.17 11.34
N LYS A 248 0.70 13.02 10.61
CA LYS A 248 -0.78 12.95 10.55
C LYS A 248 -1.24 11.62 9.92
N LEU A 249 -0.52 11.16 8.90
CA LEU A 249 -0.79 9.86 8.25
C LEU A 249 -0.61 8.71 9.24
N ASP A 250 0.50 8.68 9.98
CA ASP A 250 0.76 7.65 10.99
C ASP A 250 -0.36 7.59 12.04
N VAL A 251 -0.72 8.74 12.61
CA VAL A 251 -1.82 8.84 13.58
C VAL A 251 -3.13 8.29 13.01
N THR A 252 -3.47 8.64 11.78
CA THR A 252 -4.72 8.22 11.14
C THR A 252 -4.73 6.71 10.86
N MET A 253 -3.65 6.18 10.29
CA MET A 253 -3.53 4.76 9.96
C MET A 253 -3.49 3.89 11.22
N THR A 254 -2.75 4.32 12.24
CA THR A 254 -2.71 3.65 13.55
C THR A 254 -4.09 3.62 14.20
N ALA A 255 -4.80 4.73 14.23
CA ALA A 255 -6.16 4.79 14.81
C ALA A 255 -7.14 3.89 14.06
N ALA A 256 -7.06 3.85 12.72
CA ALA A 256 -7.89 2.96 11.90
C ALA A 256 -7.59 1.49 12.19
N TYR A 257 -6.31 1.09 12.23
CA TYR A 257 -5.91 -0.26 12.60
C TYR A 257 -6.44 -0.67 13.98
N LEU A 258 -6.23 0.16 15.00
CA LEU A 258 -6.65 -0.14 16.37
C LEU A 258 -8.19 -0.29 16.49
N ALA A 259 -8.95 0.52 15.76
CA ALA A 259 -10.41 0.40 15.74
C ALA A 259 -10.86 -0.93 15.11
N VAL A 260 -10.26 -1.32 14.00
CA VAL A 260 -10.57 -2.59 13.32
C VAL A 260 -10.16 -3.79 14.16
N SER A 261 -8.94 -3.79 14.71
CA SER A 261 -8.43 -4.86 15.57
C SER A 261 -9.27 -5.03 16.85
N ALA A 262 -9.68 -3.93 17.48
CA ALA A 262 -10.55 -3.97 18.66
C ALA A 262 -11.92 -4.62 18.36
N LEU A 263 -12.52 -4.28 17.20
CA LEU A 263 -13.79 -4.88 16.78
C LEU A 263 -13.62 -6.36 16.42
N ALA A 264 -12.56 -6.69 15.67
CA ALA A 264 -12.24 -8.07 15.30
C ALA A 264 -12.14 -8.97 16.53
N ARG A 265 -11.36 -8.58 17.53
CA ARG A 265 -11.21 -9.33 18.78
C ARG A 265 -12.51 -9.41 19.60
N LYS A 266 -13.27 -8.33 19.67
CA LYS A 266 -14.52 -8.30 20.44
C LYS A 266 -15.57 -9.28 19.92
N HIS A 267 -15.61 -9.50 18.62
CA HIS A 267 -16.65 -10.28 17.96
C HIS A 267 -16.13 -11.56 17.27
N ASP A 268 -14.88 -11.92 17.49
CA ASP A 268 -14.21 -13.08 16.85
C ASP A 268 -14.33 -13.06 15.33
N LEU A 269 -14.06 -11.87 14.73
CA LEU A 269 -14.10 -11.64 13.30
C LEU A 269 -12.68 -11.63 12.71
N THR A 270 -12.58 -11.84 11.40
CA THR A 270 -11.35 -11.51 10.67
C THR A 270 -11.17 -9.98 10.65
N MET A 271 -9.93 -9.51 10.43
CA MET A 271 -9.68 -8.07 10.24
C MET A 271 -10.46 -7.51 9.05
N ARG A 272 -10.63 -8.30 7.99
CA ARG A 272 -11.40 -7.92 6.79
C ARG A 272 -12.88 -7.72 7.13
N ASP A 273 -13.51 -8.69 7.80
CA ASP A 273 -14.91 -8.58 8.19
C ASP A 273 -15.15 -7.40 9.14
N ALA A 274 -14.26 -7.23 10.12
CA ALA A 274 -14.33 -6.11 11.07
C ALA A 274 -14.19 -4.75 10.37
N ALA A 275 -13.29 -4.64 9.39
CA ALA A 275 -13.11 -3.43 8.61
C ALA A 275 -14.36 -3.10 7.76
N TYR A 276 -14.99 -4.10 7.14
CA TYR A 276 -16.27 -3.92 6.46
C TYR A 276 -17.38 -3.47 7.41
N VAL A 277 -17.51 -4.10 8.58
CA VAL A 277 -18.52 -3.72 9.57
C VAL A 277 -18.36 -2.25 9.97
N ILE A 278 -17.14 -1.80 10.26
CA ILE A 278 -16.88 -0.40 10.62
C ILE A 278 -17.23 0.54 9.45
N SER A 279 -16.79 0.20 8.24
CA SER A 279 -16.98 1.06 7.06
C SER A 279 -18.46 1.21 6.71
N VAL A 280 -19.18 0.08 6.64
CA VAL A 280 -20.62 0.07 6.33
C VAL A 280 -21.42 0.81 7.41
N ASN A 281 -21.13 0.58 8.70
CA ASN A 281 -21.82 1.27 9.79
C ASN A 281 -21.64 2.79 9.71
N ARG A 282 -20.43 3.28 9.41
CA ARG A 282 -20.19 4.73 9.23
C ARG A 282 -21.07 5.34 8.14
N VAL A 283 -21.22 4.64 7.00
CA VAL A 283 -22.07 5.09 5.90
C VAL A 283 -23.55 5.05 6.32
N VAL A 284 -24.00 3.97 6.94
CA VAL A 284 -25.37 3.82 7.42
C VAL A 284 -25.74 4.91 8.45
N GLU A 285 -24.85 5.17 9.40
CA GLU A 285 -25.06 6.23 10.40
C GLU A 285 -25.16 7.61 9.74
N ALA A 286 -24.30 7.90 8.76
CA ALA A 286 -24.36 9.14 8.00
C ALA A 286 -25.67 9.27 7.21
N CYS A 287 -26.15 8.19 6.59
CA CYS A 287 -27.45 8.16 5.89
C CYS A 287 -28.61 8.41 6.86
N ARG A 288 -28.60 7.77 8.03
CA ARG A 288 -29.60 7.97 9.08
C ARG A 288 -29.60 9.42 9.58
N ALA A 289 -28.43 9.97 9.88
CA ALA A 289 -28.27 11.35 10.35
C ALA A 289 -28.81 12.38 9.33
N ARG A 290 -28.77 12.04 8.04
CA ARG A 290 -29.31 12.86 6.94
C ARG A 290 -30.79 12.59 6.63
N GLY A 291 -31.40 11.60 7.28
CA GLY A 291 -32.79 11.21 6.99
C GLY A 291 -32.98 10.53 5.63
N TRP A 292 -31.94 9.87 5.11
CA TRP A 292 -32.01 9.16 3.84
C TRP A 292 -32.59 7.73 3.99
N ILE A 293 -32.46 7.16 5.20
CA ILE A 293 -33.01 5.86 5.60
C ILE A 293 -33.50 5.93 7.04
#